data_f2306889d52e3cbbaf0d68919f093241
#
_entry.id   f2306889d52e3cbbaf0d68919f093241
#
_cell.length_a   1.000
_cell.length_b   1.000
_cell.length_c   1.000
_cell.angle_alpha   90.00
_cell.angle_beta   90.00
_cell.angle_gamma   90.00
#
_symmetry.space_group_name_H-M   'P 1'
#
loop_
_entity.id
_entity.type
_entity.pdbx_description
1 polymer ?
#
loop_
_entity_poly.entity_id
_entity_poly.type
_entity_poly.pdbx_seq_one_letter_code
_entity_poly.pdbx_strand_id
1 'polypeptide(L)'
;AIIRWLFENEHIDSHFLSFPNAALAKQNGEPSFSNASHLVVVEPKHPREQRMLRASDLGIEMAEEQRYKETDAFVCLDQAGMPIFHDQATGPAQLFVDTVLTVGGKEVRVKSSLQLLREEAMRLELPAYAEACGIPAETLAGLAKELSSHGKKASVIAHGGMMSGSGFYNAYALLSINALLGNINWKGGFVANGGGFKDNGEGPRYKLDGFAGMVKPSGTPLGRNVPYEKTAEFAARKADNKPYPATAPWFPNAPGLTTELLPGGLSGYPYALKALILWSSNPLYGIAGLHNKIAKDLADPKKIGLIVSVDPFINESNAFADYVVPDSLMYESWGWVAAWNGVPTKAMSARWPVIEPQATKTPEGHAVGMETFFIALAKAMKLPGFGENAISDPEGKTYPLNTPEDWYLRGGANIAWLGKEPVADASDEDIILSGVERLRPVLKKTLKPEEIAKVAFLLSRGGRYQSGKDAYDEE
;
A
#
# COMPACT_ATOMS: atom_id res chain seq x y z
N ALA A 1 -1.60 -8.27 -25.46
CA ALA A 1 -0.63 -8.18 -26.57
C ALA A 1 0.77 -8.61 -26.12
N ILE A 2 1.48 -7.84 -25.27
CA ILE A 2 2.87 -8.17 -24.88
C ILE A 2 2.96 -9.55 -24.23
N ILE A 3 2.09 -9.91 -23.29
CA ILE A 3 2.08 -11.24 -22.65
C ILE A 3 1.94 -12.36 -23.70
N ARG A 4 1.04 -12.18 -24.68
CA ARG A 4 0.90 -13.13 -25.79
C ARG A 4 2.22 -13.30 -26.55
N TRP A 5 2.84 -12.17 -26.95
CA TRP A 5 4.10 -12.20 -27.69
C TRP A 5 5.22 -12.91 -26.92
N LEU A 6 5.30 -12.69 -25.60
CA LEU A 6 6.28 -13.37 -24.75
C LEU A 6 6.10 -14.90 -24.74
N PHE A 7 4.86 -15.39 -24.70
CA PHE A 7 4.58 -16.82 -24.78
C PHE A 7 4.86 -17.40 -26.17
N GLU A 8 4.46 -16.70 -27.24
CA GLU A 8 4.65 -17.18 -28.63
C GLU A 8 6.11 -17.26 -29.02
N ASN A 9 6.95 -16.42 -28.48
CA ASN A 9 8.37 -16.35 -28.81
C ASN A 9 9.27 -16.97 -27.72
N GLU A 10 8.68 -17.63 -26.71
CA GLU A 10 9.39 -18.27 -25.60
C GLU A 10 10.29 -17.32 -24.80
N HIS A 11 9.92 -16.04 -24.74
CA HIS A 11 10.63 -15.00 -24.01
C HIS A 11 10.15 -14.86 -22.54
N ILE A 12 10.00 -15.99 -21.85
CA ILE A 12 9.65 -16.05 -20.42
C ILE A 12 10.79 -16.68 -19.62
N ASP A 13 10.96 -16.26 -18.37
CA ASP A 13 11.95 -16.84 -17.47
C ASP A 13 11.40 -18.11 -16.79
N SER A 14 11.49 -19.24 -17.50
CA SER A 14 11.01 -20.53 -17.00
C SER A 14 11.77 -21.00 -15.74
N HIS A 15 13.03 -20.58 -15.56
CA HIS A 15 13.78 -20.90 -14.37
C HIS A 15 13.14 -20.27 -13.13
N PHE A 16 12.98 -18.96 -13.11
CA PHE A 16 12.30 -18.24 -12.02
C PHE A 16 10.89 -18.74 -11.77
N LEU A 17 10.10 -18.91 -12.84
CA LEU A 17 8.68 -19.29 -12.74
C LEU A 17 8.47 -20.68 -12.14
N SER A 18 9.45 -21.59 -12.29
CA SER A 18 9.35 -22.97 -11.82
C SER A 18 9.51 -23.17 -10.31
N PHE A 19 9.99 -22.16 -9.59
CA PHE A 19 10.18 -22.27 -8.14
C PHE A 19 8.91 -21.89 -7.37
N PRO A 20 8.24 -22.84 -6.71
CA PRO A 20 6.95 -22.62 -6.08
C PRO A 20 7.04 -21.99 -4.68
N ASN A 21 8.25 -21.81 -4.10
CA ASN A 21 8.45 -21.22 -2.78
C ASN A 21 9.75 -20.42 -2.70
N ALA A 22 9.82 -19.54 -1.68
CA ALA A 22 10.94 -18.62 -1.48
C ALA A 22 12.26 -19.33 -1.11
N ALA A 23 12.20 -20.44 -0.35
CA ALA A 23 13.40 -21.15 0.08
C ALA A 23 14.11 -21.79 -1.11
N LEU A 24 13.36 -22.46 -1.98
CA LEU A 24 13.88 -23.09 -3.19
C LEU A 24 14.35 -22.04 -4.20
N ALA A 25 13.64 -20.96 -4.38
CA ALA A 25 14.04 -19.84 -5.24
C ALA A 25 15.41 -19.29 -4.80
N LYS A 26 15.56 -18.99 -3.50
CA LYS A 26 16.80 -18.47 -2.93
C LYS A 26 17.99 -19.44 -3.11
N GLN A 27 17.77 -20.75 -2.94
CA GLN A 27 18.81 -21.77 -3.17
C GLN A 27 19.28 -21.82 -4.62
N ASN A 28 18.48 -21.33 -5.55
CA ASN A 28 18.76 -21.30 -6.98
C ASN A 28 19.08 -19.89 -7.50
N GLY A 29 19.46 -18.95 -6.61
CA GLY A 29 19.90 -17.62 -6.98
C GLY A 29 18.77 -16.65 -7.34
N GLU A 30 17.52 -16.96 -6.98
CA GLU A 30 16.37 -16.09 -7.24
C GLU A 30 15.96 -15.32 -5.97
N PRO A 31 15.87 -13.97 -6.02
CA PRO A 31 15.48 -13.18 -4.85
C PRO A 31 13.98 -13.26 -4.52
N SER A 32 13.19 -13.83 -5.42
CA SER A 32 11.74 -13.98 -5.31
C SER A 32 11.27 -15.30 -5.92
N PHE A 33 10.01 -15.64 -5.68
CA PHE A 33 9.33 -16.77 -6.29
C PHE A 33 7.99 -16.36 -6.88
N SER A 34 7.34 -17.25 -7.64
CA SER A 34 6.03 -17.02 -8.22
C SER A 34 5.05 -18.16 -7.91
N ASN A 35 3.76 -17.90 -8.11
CA ASN A 35 2.71 -18.92 -8.05
C ASN A 35 2.38 -19.51 -9.43
N ALA A 36 3.26 -19.35 -10.41
CA ALA A 36 3.05 -19.77 -11.78
C ALA A 36 2.70 -21.27 -11.93
N SER A 37 3.33 -22.12 -11.08
CA SER A 37 3.13 -23.56 -11.05
C SER A 37 1.96 -24.03 -10.16
N HIS A 38 1.36 -23.15 -9.35
CA HIS A 38 0.27 -23.54 -8.47
C HIS A 38 -0.98 -23.94 -9.27
N LEU A 39 -1.61 -25.04 -8.85
CA LEU A 39 -2.76 -25.61 -9.55
C LEU A 39 -4.06 -24.87 -9.19
N VAL A 40 -4.90 -24.68 -10.18
CA VAL A 40 -6.24 -24.08 -10.05
C VAL A 40 -7.26 -25.13 -10.52
N VAL A 41 -8.34 -25.29 -9.77
CA VAL A 41 -9.46 -26.15 -10.13
C VAL A 41 -10.23 -25.50 -11.27
N VAL A 42 -10.34 -26.21 -12.40
CA VAL A 42 -11.09 -25.76 -13.58
C VAL A 42 -12.29 -26.67 -13.90
N GLU A 43 -12.55 -27.66 -13.06
CA GLU A 43 -13.71 -28.54 -13.18
C GLU A 43 -15.00 -27.75 -13.00
N PRO A 44 -15.91 -27.75 -14.02
CA PRO A 44 -17.17 -27.00 -13.95
C PRO A 44 -18.06 -27.48 -12.80
N LYS A 45 -18.67 -26.52 -12.11
CA LYS A 45 -19.57 -26.74 -10.96
C LYS A 45 -18.90 -27.38 -9.73
N HIS A 46 -17.58 -27.52 -9.73
CA HIS A 46 -16.88 -27.93 -8.52
C HIS A 46 -16.94 -26.80 -7.47
N PRO A 47 -17.11 -27.11 -6.16
CA PRO A 47 -17.18 -26.08 -5.12
C PRO A 47 -15.94 -25.18 -5.06
N ARG A 48 -14.83 -25.65 -5.58
CA ARG A 48 -13.56 -24.91 -5.69
C ARG A 48 -13.25 -24.42 -7.10
N GLU A 49 -14.21 -24.41 -8.01
CA GLU A 49 -14.01 -23.90 -9.38
C GLU A 49 -13.38 -22.51 -9.35
N GLN A 50 -12.35 -22.29 -10.18
CA GLN A 50 -11.53 -21.08 -10.26
C GLN A 50 -10.78 -20.71 -8.97
N ARG A 51 -10.56 -21.68 -8.09
CA ARG A 51 -9.76 -21.49 -6.87
C ARG A 51 -8.50 -22.34 -6.93
N MET A 52 -7.43 -21.83 -6.34
CA MET A 52 -6.19 -22.60 -6.17
C MET A 52 -6.46 -23.83 -5.32
N LEU A 53 -5.93 -24.98 -5.77
CA LEU A 53 -6.01 -26.24 -5.06
C LEU A 53 -5.13 -26.20 -3.80
N ARG A 54 -5.67 -26.68 -2.70
CA ARG A 54 -5.01 -26.67 -1.40
C ARG A 54 -4.78 -28.09 -0.87
N ALA A 55 -3.88 -28.23 0.10
CA ALA A 55 -3.61 -29.51 0.77
C ALA A 55 -4.88 -30.09 1.40
N SER A 56 -5.71 -29.26 2.00
CA SER A 56 -7.01 -29.67 2.57
C SER A 56 -7.99 -30.22 1.53
N ASP A 57 -7.92 -29.78 0.28
CA ASP A 57 -8.74 -30.33 -0.81
C ASP A 57 -8.30 -31.77 -1.17
N LEU A 58 -7.02 -32.11 -0.99
CA LEU A 58 -6.48 -33.47 -1.20
C LEU A 58 -6.69 -34.41 0.00
N GLY A 59 -7.44 -33.98 1.02
CA GLY A 59 -7.77 -34.80 2.17
C GLY A 59 -6.75 -34.75 3.30
N ILE A 60 -5.83 -33.77 3.30
CA ILE A 60 -4.97 -33.54 4.45
C ILE A 60 -5.82 -32.98 5.60
N GLU A 61 -5.83 -33.70 6.71
CA GLU A 61 -6.56 -33.30 7.91
C GLU A 61 -5.94 -32.06 8.54
N MET A 62 -6.79 -31.08 8.81
CA MET A 62 -6.43 -29.86 9.54
C MET A 62 -7.66 -29.28 10.24
N ALA A 63 -7.43 -28.43 11.24
CA ALA A 63 -8.51 -27.72 11.91
C ALA A 63 -9.28 -26.83 10.92
N GLU A 64 -10.62 -26.71 11.10
CA GLU A 64 -11.48 -25.94 10.19
C GLU A 64 -11.03 -24.47 10.06
N GLU A 65 -10.50 -23.90 11.15
CA GLU A 65 -9.97 -22.54 11.17
C GLU A 65 -8.69 -22.37 10.34
N GLN A 66 -8.00 -23.46 10.02
CA GLN A 66 -6.75 -23.47 9.23
C GLN A 66 -7.01 -23.67 7.74
N ARG A 67 -8.17 -24.25 7.38
CA ARG A 67 -8.51 -24.47 5.97
C ARG A 67 -8.56 -23.17 5.20
N TYR A 68 -7.91 -23.17 4.03
CA TYR A 68 -7.81 -22.01 3.13
C TYR A 68 -7.12 -20.79 3.75
N LYS A 69 -6.33 -20.99 4.82
CA LYS A 69 -5.45 -19.97 5.40
C LYS A 69 -4.01 -20.13 4.87
N GLU A 70 -3.09 -19.34 5.39
CA GLU A 70 -1.67 -19.37 5.00
C GLU A 70 -1.01 -20.72 5.28
N THR A 71 -1.44 -21.43 6.32
CA THR A 71 -0.96 -22.76 6.72
C THR A 71 -1.46 -23.89 5.82
N ASP A 72 -2.48 -23.64 5.01
CA ASP A 72 -3.03 -24.61 4.06
C ASP A 72 -2.28 -24.50 2.73
N ALA A 73 -1.29 -25.35 2.51
CA ALA A 73 -0.36 -25.27 1.39
C ALA A 73 -1.05 -25.36 0.02
N PHE A 74 -0.48 -24.68 -0.96
CA PHE A 74 -0.88 -24.83 -2.37
C PHE A 74 -0.30 -26.09 -2.98
N VAL A 75 -0.98 -26.63 -3.98
CA VAL A 75 -0.56 -27.84 -4.69
C VAL A 75 0.09 -27.46 -6.02
N CYS A 76 1.21 -28.11 -6.33
CA CYS A 76 1.91 -28.06 -7.61
C CYS A 76 2.12 -29.50 -8.12
N LEU A 77 2.64 -29.68 -9.32
CA LEU A 77 3.19 -30.96 -9.78
C LEU A 77 4.72 -30.88 -9.86
N ASP A 78 5.38 -31.92 -9.40
CA ASP A 78 6.82 -32.09 -9.64
C ASP A 78 7.11 -32.44 -11.11
N GLN A 79 8.38 -32.59 -11.47
CA GLN A 79 8.75 -32.91 -12.85
C GLN A 79 8.28 -34.31 -13.31
N ALA A 80 7.97 -35.21 -12.38
CA ALA A 80 7.38 -36.53 -12.68
C ALA A 80 5.84 -36.48 -12.81
N GLY A 81 5.22 -35.31 -12.57
CA GLY A 81 3.76 -35.14 -12.62
C GLY A 81 3.06 -35.55 -11.33
N MET A 82 3.78 -35.72 -10.22
CA MET A 82 3.21 -36.07 -8.94
C MET A 82 2.81 -34.82 -8.15
N PRO A 83 1.64 -34.80 -7.49
CA PRO A 83 1.24 -33.71 -6.63
C PRO A 83 2.21 -33.52 -5.46
N ILE A 84 2.68 -32.28 -5.29
CA ILE A 84 3.53 -31.84 -4.18
C ILE A 84 2.97 -30.56 -3.57
N PHE A 85 3.26 -30.32 -2.30
CA PHE A 85 2.90 -29.06 -1.65
C PHE A 85 3.99 -28.02 -1.92
N HIS A 86 3.57 -26.81 -2.26
CA HIS A 86 4.50 -25.74 -2.67
C HIS A 86 5.59 -25.47 -1.65
N ASP A 87 5.26 -25.48 -0.34
CA ASP A 87 6.17 -25.23 0.80
C ASP A 87 7.13 -26.40 1.08
N GLN A 88 6.84 -27.60 0.57
CA GLN A 88 7.65 -28.80 0.72
C GLN A 88 8.42 -29.15 -0.58
N ALA A 89 8.24 -28.38 -1.63
CA ALA A 89 8.93 -28.64 -2.89
C ALA A 89 10.46 -28.45 -2.74
N THR A 90 11.22 -29.46 -3.17
CA THR A 90 12.67 -29.49 -3.15
C THR A 90 13.30 -29.35 -4.55
N GLY A 91 12.49 -29.22 -5.58
CA GLY A 91 12.88 -29.04 -6.97
C GLY A 91 11.86 -28.21 -7.75
N PRO A 92 12.19 -27.85 -8.99
CA PRO A 92 11.30 -27.06 -9.85
C PRO A 92 9.98 -27.80 -10.10
N ALA A 93 8.87 -27.06 -10.13
CA ALA A 93 7.54 -27.59 -10.45
C ALA A 93 7.23 -27.44 -11.96
N GLN A 94 6.29 -28.25 -12.47
CA GLN A 94 5.80 -28.11 -13.85
C GLN A 94 5.05 -26.79 -14.05
N LEU A 95 5.35 -26.10 -15.16
CA LEU A 95 4.77 -24.79 -15.46
C LEU A 95 3.48 -24.85 -16.27
N PHE A 96 3.43 -25.73 -17.26
CA PHE A 96 2.27 -25.86 -18.14
C PHE A 96 1.56 -27.18 -17.85
N VAL A 97 0.55 -27.08 -17.00
CA VAL A 97 -0.25 -28.23 -16.55
C VAL A 97 -1.70 -28.06 -16.97
N ASP A 98 -2.26 -29.07 -17.61
CA ASP A 98 -3.70 -29.28 -17.83
C ASP A 98 -3.96 -30.79 -17.68
N THR A 99 -4.46 -31.20 -16.51
CA THR A 99 -4.59 -32.62 -16.18
C THR A 99 -5.79 -32.88 -15.26
N VAL A 100 -6.03 -34.14 -14.96
CA VAL A 100 -7.04 -34.58 -13.99
C VAL A 100 -6.35 -35.19 -12.77
N LEU A 101 -6.73 -34.76 -11.60
CA LEU A 101 -6.26 -35.29 -10.32
C LEU A 101 -7.43 -35.88 -9.54
N THR A 102 -7.13 -36.87 -8.69
CA THR A 102 -8.09 -37.35 -7.70
C THR A 102 -8.12 -36.42 -6.48
N VAL A 103 -9.23 -35.72 -6.27
CA VAL A 103 -9.46 -34.78 -5.18
C VAL A 103 -10.68 -35.23 -4.40
N GLY A 104 -10.48 -35.59 -3.12
CA GLY A 104 -11.57 -36.11 -2.29
C GLY A 104 -12.27 -37.35 -2.88
N GLY A 105 -11.53 -38.23 -3.56
CA GLY A 105 -12.04 -39.43 -4.21
C GLY A 105 -12.78 -39.20 -5.54
N LYS A 106 -12.72 -37.99 -6.11
CA LYS A 106 -13.32 -37.64 -7.40
C LYS A 106 -12.25 -37.17 -8.38
N GLU A 107 -12.45 -37.41 -9.64
CA GLU A 107 -11.64 -36.82 -10.70
C GLU A 107 -11.98 -35.34 -10.86
N VAL A 108 -10.97 -34.50 -10.80
CA VAL A 108 -11.09 -33.04 -10.89
C VAL A 108 -10.06 -32.51 -11.86
N ARG A 109 -10.50 -31.78 -12.88
CA ARG A 109 -9.60 -31.13 -13.84
C ARG A 109 -8.95 -29.90 -13.21
N VAL A 110 -7.63 -29.82 -13.35
CA VAL A 110 -6.81 -28.73 -12.83
C VAL A 110 -5.85 -28.21 -13.88
N LYS A 111 -5.51 -26.91 -13.78
CA LYS A 111 -4.49 -26.27 -14.60
C LYS A 111 -3.54 -25.46 -13.71
N SER A 112 -2.29 -25.33 -14.14
CA SER A 112 -1.39 -24.38 -13.48
C SER A 112 -1.82 -22.93 -13.75
N SER A 113 -1.47 -22.03 -12.84
CA SER A 113 -1.75 -20.59 -12.99
C SER A 113 -1.13 -20.04 -14.28
N LEU A 114 0.08 -20.48 -14.65
CA LEU A 114 0.74 -20.06 -15.89
C LEU A 114 0.03 -20.56 -17.13
N GLN A 115 -0.49 -21.81 -17.10
CA GLN A 115 -1.29 -22.36 -18.21
C GLN A 115 -2.54 -21.51 -18.45
N LEU A 116 -3.24 -21.13 -17.39
CA LEU A 116 -4.41 -20.26 -17.48
C LEU A 116 -4.07 -18.87 -18.05
N LEU A 117 -2.97 -18.28 -17.61
CA LEU A 117 -2.50 -16.99 -18.13
C LEU A 117 -2.15 -17.08 -19.61
N ARG A 118 -1.49 -18.18 -20.03
CA ARG A 118 -1.19 -18.43 -21.45
C ARG A 118 -2.46 -18.55 -22.28
N GLU A 119 -3.42 -19.36 -21.85
CA GLU A 119 -4.69 -19.54 -22.54
C GLU A 119 -5.44 -18.22 -22.70
N GLU A 120 -5.51 -17.41 -21.64
CA GLU A 120 -6.16 -16.11 -21.71
C GLU A 120 -5.42 -15.14 -22.66
N ALA A 121 -4.11 -15.11 -22.62
CA ALA A 121 -3.32 -14.29 -23.54
C ALA A 121 -3.44 -14.70 -25.01
N MET A 122 -3.69 -15.99 -25.26
CA MET A 122 -3.85 -16.55 -26.61
C MET A 122 -5.27 -16.45 -27.17
N ARG A 123 -6.23 -15.91 -26.42
CA ARG A 123 -7.63 -15.78 -26.91
C ARG A 123 -7.79 -14.90 -28.14
N LEU A 124 -6.94 -13.90 -28.28
CA LEU A 124 -6.93 -13.00 -29.44
C LEU A 124 -5.57 -13.07 -30.12
N GLU A 125 -5.57 -13.02 -31.44
CA GLU A 125 -4.35 -12.89 -32.25
C GLU A 125 -3.73 -11.50 -32.08
N LEU A 126 -2.41 -11.35 -32.27
CA LEU A 126 -1.70 -10.08 -32.06
C LEU A 126 -2.32 -8.91 -32.87
N PRO A 127 -2.73 -9.11 -34.15
CA PRO A 127 -3.43 -8.05 -34.89
C PRO A 127 -4.73 -7.59 -34.25
N ALA A 128 -5.52 -8.49 -33.64
CA ALA A 128 -6.75 -8.12 -32.95
C ALA A 128 -6.48 -7.32 -31.65
N TYR A 129 -5.42 -7.67 -30.92
CA TYR A 129 -4.95 -6.83 -29.80
C TYR A 129 -4.49 -5.46 -30.28
N ALA A 130 -3.78 -5.40 -31.40
CA ALA A 130 -3.29 -4.16 -32.00
C ALA A 130 -4.44 -3.23 -32.39
N GLU A 131 -5.47 -3.76 -33.04
CA GLU A 131 -6.69 -3.03 -33.37
C GLU A 131 -7.39 -2.50 -32.11
N ALA A 132 -7.56 -3.33 -31.08
CA ALA A 132 -8.18 -2.92 -29.82
C ALA A 132 -7.39 -1.84 -29.06
N CYS A 133 -6.06 -1.83 -29.19
CA CYS A 133 -5.19 -0.83 -28.56
C CYS A 133 -5.03 0.44 -29.41
N GLY A 134 -5.32 0.39 -30.70
CA GLY A 134 -4.99 1.45 -31.66
C GLY A 134 -3.47 1.62 -31.92
N ILE A 135 -2.68 0.54 -31.71
CA ILE A 135 -1.21 0.52 -31.88
C ILE A 135 -0.85 -0.56 -32.90
N PRO A 136 0.00 -0.30 -33.90
CA PRO A 136 0.39 -1.29 -34.90
C PRO A 136 0.98 -2.56 -34.24
N ALA A 137 0.64 -3.74 -34.78
CA ALA A 137 1.10 -5.03 -34.26
C ALA A 137 2.62 -5.16 -34.23
N GLU A 138 3.30 -4.64 -35.24
CA GLU A 138 4.77 -4.58 -35.32
C GLU A 138 5.39 -3.73 -34.21
N THR A 139 4.74 -2.62 -33.85
CA THR A 139 5.19 -1.76 -32.73
C THR A 139 5.06 -2.51 -31.40
N LEU A 140 3.95 -3.21 -31.17
CA LEU A 140 3.75 -4.03 -29.98
C LEU A 140 4.76 -5.19 -29.90
N ALA A 141 5.01 -5.87 -31.02
CA ALA A 141 6.02 -6.92 -31.12
C ALA A 141 7.44 -6.38 -30.89
N GLY A 142 7.77 -5.24 -31.49
CA GLY A 142 9.05 -4.55 -31.30
C GLY A 142 9.29 -4.17 -29.83
N LEU A 143 8.29 -3.60 -29.19
CA LEU A 143 8.34 -3.23 -27.77
C LEU A 143 8.50 -4.46 -26.86
N ALA A 144 7.77 -5.54 -27.12
CA ALA A 144 7.88 -6.78 -26.36
C ALA A 144 9.27 -7.41 -26.50
N LYS A 145 9.81 -7.42 -27.73
CA LYS A 145 11.16 -7.92 -28.04
C LYS A 145 12.23 -7.09 -27.32
N GLU A 146 12.16 -5.76 -27.42
CA GLU A 146 13.12 -4.88 -26.77
C GLU A 146 13.07 -5.05 -25.24
N LEU A 147 11.88 -4.97 -24.63
CA LEU A 147 11.72 -5.15 -23.18
C LEU A 147 12.33 -6.48 -22.72
N SER A 148 12.00 -7.59 -23.38
CA SER A 148 12.48 -8.93 -22.99
C SER A 148 13.97 -9.15 -23.27
N SER A 149 14.58 -8.39 -24.20
CA SER A 149 16.02 -8.49 -24.49
C SER A 149 16.91 -8.03 -23.33
N HIS A 150 16.36 -7.22 -22.43
CA HIS A 150 17.08 -6.78 -21.21
C HIS A 150 16.96 -7.78 -20.04
N GLY A 151 16.17 -8.85 -20.19
CA GLY A 151 15.96 -9.88 -19.19
C GLY A 151 15.47 -9.30 -17.86
N LYS A 152 16.15 -9.66 -16.78
CA LYS A 152 15.81 -9.21 -15.41
C LYS A 152 16.16 -7.75 -15.11
N LYS A 153 16.79 -7.01 -16.04
CA LYS A 153 17.24 -5.62 -15.85
C LYS A 153 16.33 -4.56 -16.41
N ALA A 154 15.14 -4.94 -16.82
CA ALA A 154 14.09 -4.03 -17.26
C ALA A 154 12.79 -4.33 -16.52
N SER A 155 11.96 -3.30 -16.30
CA SER A 155 10.66 -3.47 -15.65
C SER A 155 9.59 -2.62 -16.31
N VAL A 156 8.34 -3.06 -16.17
CA VAL A 156 7.16 -2.30 -16.58
C VAL A 156 6.47 -1.76 -15.34
N ILE A 157 6.33 -0.45 -15.27
CA ILE A 157 5.68 0.24 -14.16
C ILE A 157 4.61 1.17 -14.72
N ALA A 158 3.45 1.21 -14.10
CA ALA A 158 2.44 2.24 -14.34
C ALA A 158 1.77 2.61 -13.03
N HIS A 159 1.52 3.91 -12.85
CA HIS A 159 0.78 4.44 -11.71
C HIS A 159 -0.57 5.02 -12.17
N GLY A 160 -0.56 6.06 -13.00
CA GLY A 160 -1.76 6.77 -13.41
C GLY A 160 -2.75 5.91 -14.21
N GLY A 161 -2.27 5.03 -15.08
CA GLY A 161 -3.12 4.12 -15.87
C GLY A 161 -3.87 3.07 -15.05
N MET A 162 -3.49 2.89 -13.78
CA MET A 162 -4.17 1.98 -12.84
C MET A 162 -5.28 2.67 -12.05
N MET A 163 -5.41 3.97 -12.14
CA MET A 163 -6.42 4.77 -11.44
C MET A 163 -7.71 4.92 -12.25
N SER A 164 -8.14 3.86 -12.90
CA SER A 164 -9.35 3.78 -13.74
C SER A 164 -10.27 2.65 -13.30
N GLY A 165 -11.46 2.57 -13.86
CA GLY A 165 -12.42 1.50 -13.55
C GLY A 165 -11.90 0.08 -13.84
N SER A 166 -10.99 -0.08 -14.80
CA SER A 166 -10.30 -1.34 -15.12
C SER A 166 -8.89 -1.43 -14.53
N GLY A 167 -8.51 -0.49 -13.66
CA GLY A 167 -7.14 -0.32 -13.16
C GLY A 167 -6.56 -1.55 -12.48
N PHE A 168 -7.38 -2.34 -11.78
CA PHE A 168 -6.94 -3.59 -11.15
C PHE A 168 -6.38 -4.59 -12.18
N TYR A 169 -7.12 -4.82 -13.27
CA TYR A 169 -6.68 -5.76 -14.31
C TYR A 169 -5.48 -5.23 -15.10
N ASN A 170 -5.41 -3.92 -15.32
CA ASN A 170 -4.24 -3.29 -15.92
C ASN A 170 -2.98 -3.49 -15.03
N ALA A 171 -3.09 -3.23 -13.73
CA ALA A 171 -2.01 -3.48 -12.77
C ALA A 171 -1.59 -4.94 -12.76
N TYR A 172 -2.56 -5.86 -12.75
CA TYR A 172 -2.30 -7.29 -12.75
C TYR A 172 -1.59 -7.75 -14.02
N ALA A 173 -1.98 -7.25 -15.19
CA ALA A 173 -1.30 -7.53 -16.46
C ALA A 173 0.15 -7.02 -16.46
N LEU A 174 0.40 -5.81 -15.93
CA LEU A 174 1.76 -5.26 -15.84
C LEU A 174 2.64 -6.06 -14.86
N LEU A 175 2.09 -6.45 -13.71
CA LEU A 175 2.80 -7.33 -12.77
C LEU A 175 3.08 -8.70 -13.39
N SER A 176 2.15 -9.23 -14.18
CA SER A 176 2.34 -10.50 -14.90
C SER A 176 3.48 -10.42 -15.92
N ILE A 177 3.66 -9.30 -16.63
CA ILE A 177 4.82 -9.10 -17.51
C ILE A 177 6.12 -9.17 -16.70
N ASN A 178 6.21 -8.46 -15.58
CA ASN A 178 7.38 -8.50 -14.72
C ASN A 178 7.67 -9.91 -14.18
N ALA A 179 6.63 -10.65 -13.78
CA ALA A 179 6.77 -12.03 -13.33
C ALA A 179 7.25 -12.96 -14.46
N LEU A 180 6.71 -12.81 -15.68
CA LEU A 180 7.14 -13.59 -16.83
C LEU A 180 8.61 -13.36 -17.21
N LEU A 181 9.11 -12.14 -17.02
CA LEU A 181 10.52 -11.79 -17.23
C LEU A 181 11.43 -12.17 -16.06
N GLY A 182 10.90 -12.68 -14.94
CA GLY A 182 11.67 -13.07 -13.77
C GLY A 182 12.40 -11.91 -13.09
N ASN A 183 11.97 -10.67 -13.31
CA ASN A 183 12.72 -9.47 -12.92
C ASN A 183 12.38 -8.94 -11.52
N ILE A 184 11.56 -9.66 -10.75
CA ILE A 184 11.07 -9.22 -9.44
C ILE A 184 12.22 -9.27 -8.42
N ASN A 185 12.48 -8.11 -7.78
CA ASN A 185 13.56 -7.87 -6.83
C ASN A 185 14.99 -7.99 -7.39
N TRP A 186 15.16 -8.00 -8.70
CA TRP A 186 16.46 -7.90 -9.33
C TRP A 186 16.88 -6.44 -9.53
N LYS A 187 18.19 -6.18 -9.46
CA LYS A 187 18.78 -4.87 -9.74
C LYS A 187 18.49 -4.47 -11.20
N GLY A 188 17.74 -3.37 -11.38
CA GLY A 188 17.26 -2.91 -12.67
C GLY A 188 15.89 -3.48 -13.07
N GLY A 189 15.36 -4.46 -12.32
CA GLY A 189 14.03 -5.01 -12.50
C GLY A 189 12.95 -4.30 -11.69
N PHE A 190 11.83 -4.98 -11.48
CA PHE A 190 10.74 -4.52 -10.63
C PHE A 190 11.05 -4.82 -9.17
N VAL A 191 11.31 -3.78 -8.38
CA VAL A 191 11.68 -3.92 -6.98
C VAL A 191 10.48 -3.62 -6.09
N ALA A 192 10.11 -4.59 -5.25
CA ALA A 192 9.05 -4.46 -4.25
C ALA A 192 9.57 -4.03 -2.87
N ASN A 193 10.88 -3.76 -2.75
CA ASN A 193 11.53 -3.27 -1.55
C ASN A 193 11.44 -1.74 -1.47
N GLY A 194 12.10 -1.15 -0.49
CA GLY A 194 12.11 0.30 -0.31
C GLY A 194 11.15 0.72 0.80
N GLY A 195 10.41 1.80 0.58
CA GLY A 195 9.61 2.46 1.60
C GLY A 195 10.39 3.46 2.42
N GLY A 196 9.96 3.71 3.67
CA GLY A 196 10.54 4.73 4.53
C GLY A 196 11.21 4.18 5.78
N PHE A 197 11.93 5.05 6.44
CA PHE A 197 12.28 4.88 7.85
C PHE A 197 11.08 5.33 8.69
N LYS A 198 10.69 4.55 9.71
CA LYS A 198 9.51 4.90 10.54
C LYS A 198 9.79 6.15 11.36
N ASP A 199 9.08 7.22 11.06
CA ASP A 199 9.01 8.45 11.86
C ASP A 199 8.03 8.30 13.02
N ASN A 200 6.86 7.72 12.73
CA ASN A 200 5.80 7.41 13.66
C ASN A 200 5.84 5.93 14.06
N GLY A 201 5.29 5.59 15.17
CA GLY A 201 5.28 4.23 15.68
C GLY A 201 6.10 4.07 16.95
N GLU A 202 6.33 2.82 17.35
CA GLU A 202 7.25 2.49 18.44
C GLU A 202 8.70 2.62 17.92
N GLY A 203 9.21 3.84 17.97
CA GLY A 203 10.55 4.16 17.52
C GLY A 203 11.61 3.93 18.59
N PRO A 204 12.90 3.97 18.20
CA PRO A 204 14.01 3.75 19.15
C PRO A 204 14.19 4.88 20.17
N ARG A 205 13.61 6.05 19.92
CA ARG A 205 13.72 7.22 20.82
C ARG A 205 12.39 7.64 21.44
N TYR A 206 11.30 7.53 20.68
CA TYR A 206 9.98 7.96 21.13
C TYR A 206 8.90 7.02 20.58
N LYS A 207 7.83 6.82 21.37
CA LYS A 207 6.62 6.12 20.99
C LYS A 207 5.61 7.12 20.43
N LEU A 208 5.38 7.09 19.14
CA LEU A 208 4.50 8.01 18.43
C LEU A 208 3.25 7.32 17.86
N ASP A 209 3.02 6.03 18.16
CA ASP A 209 1.91 5.23 17.63
C ASP A 209 0.82 4.92 18.64
N GLY A 210 0.96 5.41 19.86
CA GLY A 210 -0.01 5.13 20.91
C GLY A 210 0.23 5.91 22.18
N PHE A 211 -0.83 5.99 22.98
CA PHE A 211 -0.85 6.68 24.26
C PHE A 211 -1.87 6.00 25.18
N ALA A 212 -1.73 6.23 26.47
CA ALA A 212 -2.66 5.70 27.47
C ALA A 212 -4.08 6.22 27.20
N GLY A 213 -5.05 5.31 27.16
CA GLY A 213 -6.46 5.65 26.88
C GLY A 213 -6.81 5.78 25.41
N MET A 214 -5.91 5.43 24.48
CA MET A 214 -6.22 5.41 23.04
C MET A 214 -7.31 4.37 22.73
N VAL A 215 -8.34 4.81 22.03
CA VAL A 215 -9.40 3.94 21.52
C VAL A 215 -9.10 3.64 20.05
N LYS A 216 -8.95 2.35 19.73
CA LYS A 216 -8.76 1.92 18.34
C LYS A 216 -10.13 1.79 17.67
N PRO A 217 -10.30 2.28 16.42
CA PRO A 217 -11.50 2.05 15.64
C PRO A 217 -11.78 0.54 15.53
N SER A 218 -13.04 0.15 15.62
CA SER A 218 -13.49 -1.23 15.46
C SER A 218 -14.68 -1.30 14.51
N GLY A 219 -14.98 -2.51 14.01
CA GLY A 219 -16.08 -2.74 13.09
C GLY A 219 -15.68 -2.59 11.62
N THR A 220 -16.70 -2.43 10.77
CA THR A 220 -16.51 -2.31 9.32
C THR A 220 -16.03 -0.91 8.96
N PRO A 221 -14.84 -0.77 8.33
CA PRO A 221 -14.39 0.54 7.85
C PRO A 221 -15.33 1.09 6.75
N LEU A 222 -15.50 2.40 6.72
CA LEU A 222 -16.32 3.06 5.70
C LEU A 222 -15.81 2.79 4.27
N GLY A 223 -14.50 2.69 4.09
CA GLY A 223 -13.86 2.30 2.83
C GLY A 223 -13.96 0.82 2.48
N ARG A 224 -14.57 -0.01 3.33
CA ARG A 224 -14.83 -1.45 3.09
C ARG A 224 -13.58 -2.24 2.71
N ASN A 225 -12.46 -1.98 3.37
CA ASN A 225 -11.15 -2.59 3.14
C ASN A 225 -10.89 -3.83 4.02
N VAL A 226 -11.94 -4.51 4.43
CA VAL A 226 -11.90 -5.80 5.11
C VAL A 226 -12.64 -6.85 4.29
N PRO A 227 -12.33 -8.15 4.41
CA PRO A 227 -13.12 -9.20 3.76
C PRO A 227 -14.60 -9.12 4.14
N TYR A 228 -15.49 -9.13 3.14
CA TYR A 228 -16.95 -9.07 3.37
C TYR A 228 -17.42 -10.20 4.28
N GLU A 229 -16.84 -11.38 4.15
CA GLU A 229 -17.15 -12.57 4.91
C GLU A 229 -16.87 -12.44 6.42
N LYS A 230 -16.12 -11.40 6.84
CA LYS A 230 -15.86 -11.10 8.25
C LYS A 230 -16.81 -10.06 8.84
N THR A 231 -17.82 -9.63 8.07
CA THR A 231 -18.74 -8.57 8.49
C THR A 231 -20.00 -9.11 9.16
N ALA A 232 -20.61 -8.29 10.00
CA ALA A 232 -21.90 -8.61 10.62
C ALA A 232 -23.02 -8.78 9.57
N GLU A 233 -22.96 -8.01 8.48
CA GLU A 233 -23.91 -8.15 7.36
C GLU A 233 -23.83 -9.54 6.74
N PHE A 234 -22.61 -10.01 6.43
CA PHE A 234 -22.42 -11.35 5.88
C PHE A 234 -22.95 -12.43 6.83
N ALA A 235 -22.65 -12.32 8.11
CA ALA A 235 -23.11 -13.29 9.13
C ALA A 235 -24.66 -13.34 9.18
N ALA A 236 -25.31 -12.18 9.21
CA ALA A 236 -26.79 -12.11 9.20
C ALA A 236 -27.38 -12.69 7.91
N ARG A 237 -26.87 -12.31 6.74
CA ARG A 237 -27.37 -12.80 5.45
C ARG A 237 -27.08 -14.29 5.22
N LYS A 238 -25.99 -14.80 5.79
CA LYS A 238 -25.68 -16.25 5.78
C LYS A 238 -26.69 -17.06 6.58
N ALA A 239 -27.17 -16.53 7.69
CA ALA A 239 -28.23 -17.17 8.48
C ALA A 239 -29.52 -17.32 7.66
N ASP A 240 -29.82 -16.37 6.76
CA ASP A 240 -30.94 -16.39 5.84
C ASP A 240 -30.67 -17.14 4.51
N ASN A 241 -29.54 -17.85 4.41
CA ASN A 241 -29.08 -18.52 3.19
C ASN A 241 -28.94 -17.60 1.95
N LYS A 242 -28.68 -16.31 2.14
CA LYS A 242 -28.50 -15.29 1.08
C LYS A 242 -27.29 -14.42 1.36
N PRO A 243 -26.07 -14.97 1.52
CA PRO A 243 -24.90 -14.18 1.90
C PRO A 243 -24.48 -13.16 0.82
N TYR A 244 -24.77 -13.45 -0.44
CA TYR A 244 -24.40 -12.60 -1.58
C TYR A 244 -25.61 -12.17 -2.42
N PRO A 245 -25.47 -11.02 -3.16
CA PRO A 245 -24.41 -10.03 -3.07
C PRO A 245 -24.49 -9.22 -1.77
N ALA A 246 -23.38 -8.51 -1.42
CA ALA A 246 -23.45 -7.46 -0.40
C ALA A 246 -24.43 -6.35 -0.81
N THR A 247 -24.90 -5.56 0.17
CA THR A 247 -25.86 -4.47 -0.06
C THR A 247 -25.30 -3.39 -0.98
N ALA A 248 -24.00 -3.16 -0.96
CA ALA A 248 -23.29 -2.20 -1.82
C ALA A 248 -21.96 -2.80 -2.31
N PRO A 249 -21.28 -2.19 -3.29
CA PRO A 249 -20.00 -2.68 -3.80
C PRO A 249 -19.00 -2.94 -2.70
N TRP A 250 -18.24 -4.03 -2.83
CA TRP A 250 -17.24 -4.48 -1.88
C TRP A 250 -16.01 -5.00 -2.61
N PHE A 251 -14.81 -4.56 -2.19
CA PHE A 251 -13.57 -5.00 -2.83
C PHE A 251 -12.46 -5.24 -1.78
N PRO A 252 -12.36 -6.45 -1.21
CA PRO A 252 -11.48 -6.76 -0.09
C PRO A 252 -9.98 -6.69 -0.42
N ASN A 253 -9.61 -6.69 -1.71
CA ASN A 253 -8.22 -6.65 -2.16
C ASN A 253 -7.67 -5.23 -2.37
N ALA A 254 -8.48 -4.21 -2.10
CA ALA A 254 -8.07 -2.81 -2.17
C ALA A 254 -7.91 -2.21 -0.77
N PRO A 255 -7.05 -1.20 -0.59
CA PRO A 255 -6.94 -0.45 0.67
C PRO A 255 -8.21 0.33 1.03
N GLY A 256 -9.19 0.35 0.14
CA GLY A 256 -10.51 0.93 0.34
C GLY A 256 -11.21 1.24 -0.99
N LEU A 257 -12.52 1.41 -0.93
CA LEU A 257 -13.33 1.89 -2.05
C LEU A 257 -13.51 3.40 -1.93
N THR A 258 -12.49 4.18 -2.32
CA THR A 258 -12.48 5.64 -2.18
C THR A 258 -13.67 6.31 -2.88
N THR A 259 -14.09 5.78 -4.04
CA THR A 259 -15.25 6.26 -4.79
C THR A 259 -16.59 6.03 -4.09
N GLU A 260 -16.65 5.08 -3.16
CA GLU A 260 -17.86 4.68 -2.43
C GLU A 260 -17.88 5.19 -0.98
N LEU A 261 -16.80 5.83 -0.52
CA LEU A 261 -16.69 6.31 0.86
C LEU A 261 -17.75 7.35 1.20
N LEU A 262 -17.79 8.46 0.46
CA LEU A 262 -18.78 9.52 0.67
C LEU A 262 -20.21 9.08 0.30
N PRO A 263 -20.48 8.48 -0.88
CA PRO A 263 -21.81 7.98 -1.19
C PRO A 263 -22.35 7.00 -0.15
N GLY A 264 -21.53 6.08 0.33
CA GLY A 264 -21.87 5.13 1.37
C GLY A 264 -22.23 5.83 2.68
N GLY A 265 -21.35 6.68 3.20
CA GLY A 265 -21.56 7.40 4.44
C GLY A 265 -22.80 8.31 4.43
N LEU A 266 -23.07 8.98 3.30
CA LEU A 266 -24.25 9.83 3.13
C LEU A 266 -25.54 9.03 2.96
N SER A 267 -25.48 7.81 2.41
CA SER A 267 -26.61 6.89 2.32
C SER A 267 -26.83 6.06 3.59
N GLY A 268 -25.91 6.12 4.55
CA GLY A 268 -25.96 5.36 5.80
C GLY A 268 -25.40 3.94 5.69
N TYR A 269 -24.59 3.63 4.66
CA TYR A 269 -23.98 2.32 4.49
C TYR A 269 -22.43 2.39 4.49
N PRO A 270 -21.74 1.57 5.27
CA PRO A 270 -22.25 0.63 6.28
C PRO A 270 -22.81 1.30 7.52
N TYR A 271 -22.63 2.61 7.66
CA TYR A 271 -23.21 3.47 8.68
C TYR A 271 -23.22 4.93 8.21
N ALA A 272 -24.08 5.75 8.84
CA ALA A 272 -24.19 7.17 8.52
C ALA A 272 -23.01 7.97 9.07
N LEU A 273 -22.51 8.92 8.29
CA LEU A 273 -21.58 9.95 8.73
C LEU A 273 -22.32 11.02 9.54
N LYS A 274 -21.75 11.43 10.70
CA LYS A 274 -22.24 12.56 11.50
C LYS A 274 -21.41 13.80 11.29
N ALA A 275 -20.10 13.62 11.08
CA ALA A 275 -19.16 14.69 10.79
C ALA A 275 -18.14 14.22 9.74
N LEU A 276 -17.68 15.13 8.90
CA LEU A 276 -16.65 14.92 7.89
C LEU A 276 -15.58 15.97 8.04
N ILE A 277 -14.32 15.53 8.08
CA ILE A 277 -13.18 16.42 7.99
C ILE A 277 -12.48 16.14 6.68
N LEU A 278 -12.34 17.13 5.83
CA LEU A 278 -11.59 17.08 4.58
C LEU A 278 -10.25 17.78 4.81
N TRP A 279 -9.15 17.08 4.61
CA TRP A 279 -7.82 17.66 4.66
C TRP A 279 -7.16 17.54 3.29
N SER A 280 -6.77 18.70 2.71
CA SER A 280 -6.13 18.80 1.39
C SER A 280 -6.80 17.88 0.35
N SER A 281 -8.14 17.86 0.33
CA SER A 281 -8.90 16.87 -0.43
C SER A 281 -10.05 17.49 -1.20
N ASN A 282 -10.11 17.20 -2.49
CA ASN A 282 -11.19 17.63 -3.38
C ASN A 282 -11.84 16.44 -4.10
N PRO A 283 -12.57 15.56 -3.37
CA PRO A 283 -13.18 14.37 -3.96
C PRO A 283 -14.26 14.68 -4.99
N LEU A 284 -14.98 15.79 -4.90
CA LEU A 284 -16.01 16.16 -5.88
C LEU A 284 -15.43 16.43 -7.25
N TYR A 285 -14.20 16.93 -7.33
CA TYR A 285 -13.46 17.11 -8.57
C TYR A 285 -12.70 15.85 -8.97
N GLY A 286 -11.99 15.23 -8.02
CA GLY A 286 -11.09 14.12 -8.29
C GLY A 286 -11.78 12.80 -8.66
N ILE A 287 -13.06 12.62 -8.32
CA ILE A 287 -13.81 11.39 -8.61
C ILE A 287 -14.89 11.70 -9.67
N ALA A 288 -14.73 11.08 -10.83
CA ALA A 288 -15.61 11.30 -11.98
C ALA A 288 -17.09 11.08 -11.62
N GLY A 289 -17.93 12.09 -11.90
CA GLY A 289 -19.37 12.06 -11.66
C GLY A 289 -19.81 12.17 -10.20
N LEU A 290 -18.87 12.24 -9.23
CA LEU A 290 -19.24 12.28 -7.82
C LEU A 290 -20.01 13.53 -7.45
N HIS A 291 -19.63 14.70 -7.99
CA HIS A 291 -20.34 15.96 -7.76
C HIS A 291 -21.84 15.81 -8.06
N ASN A 292 -22.19 15.32 -9.24
CA ASN A 292 -23.58 15.13 -9.64
C ASN A 292 -24.35 14.13 -8.78
N LYS A 293 -23.63 13.15 -8.22
CA LYS A 293 -24.20 12.09 -7.40
C LYS A 293 -24.53 12.55 -5.98
N ILE A 294 -23.65 13.33 -5.34
CA ILE A 294 -23.74 13.57 -3.88
C ILE A 294 -23.81 15.05 -3.47
N ALA A 295 -23.70 16.03 -4.37
CA ALA A 295 -23.69 17.44 -3.99
C ALA A 295 -24.96 17.86 -3.19
N LYS A 296 -26.13 17.34 -3.56
CA LYS A 296 -27.37 17.61 -2.83
C LYS A 296 -27.37 17.00 -1.42
N ASP A 297 -26.77 15.82 -1.26
CA ASP A 297 -26.68 15.14 0.02
C ASP A 297 -25.65 15.82 0.95
N LEU A 298 -24.56 16.34 0.39
CA LEU A 298 -23.59 17.15 1.14
C LEU A 298 -24.17 18.48 1.64
N ALA A 299 -25.08 19.07 0.88
CA ALA A 299 -25.77 20.30 1.26
C ALA A 299 -26.91 20.07 2.26
N ASP A 300 -27.29 18.82 2.54
CA ASP A 300 -28.40 18.48 3.45
C ASP A 300 -27.86 18.19 4.88
N PRO A 301 -28.12 19.09 5.87
CA PRO A 301 -27.68 18.89 7.24
C PRO A 301 -28.31 17.68 7.94
N LYS A 302 -29.38 17.09 7.36
CA LYS A 302 -29.95 15.82 7.84
C LYS A 302 -29.16 14.61 7.42
N LYS A 303 -28.37 14.75 6.36
CA LYS A 303 -27.50 13.68 5.85
C LYS A 303 -26.14 13.73 6.55
N ILE A 304 -25.60 14.93 6.77
CA ILE A 304 -24.35 15.16 7.47
C ILE A 304 -24.44 16.47 8.27
N GLY A 305 -24.22 16.37 9.57
CA GLY A 305 -24.43 17.50 10.50
C GLY A 305 -23.27 18.47 10.60
N LEU A 306 -22.08 18.09 10.14
CA LEU A 306 -20.87 18.94 10.22
C LEU A 306 -19.86 18.56 9.14
N ILE A 307 -19.44 19.55 8.38
CA ILE A 307 -18.32 19.42 7.43
C ILE A 307 -17.27 20.47 7.76
N VAL A 308 -16.03 20.02 8.04
CA VAL A 308 -14.88 20.89 8.27
C VAL A 308 -13.86 20.61 7.18
N SER A 309 -13.32 21.64 6.55
CA SER A 309 -12.18 21.51 5.64
C SER A 309 -10.96 22.18 6.23
N VAL A 310 -9.81 21.52 6.11
CA VAL A 310 -8.49 22.07 6.41
C VAL A 310 -7.73 22.08 5.08
N ASP A 311 -7.61 23.23 4.45
CA ASP A 311 -7.11 23.33 3.07
C ASP A 311 -6.53 24.73 2.82
N PRO A 312 -5.41 24.86 2.10
CA PRO A 312 -4.89 26.16 1.71
C PRO A 312 -5.74 26.84 0.61
N PHE A 313 -6.62 26.11 -0.07
CA PHE A 313 -7.42 26.62 -1.19
C PHE A 313 -8.91 26.30 -1.04
N ILE A 314 -9.74 27.20 -1.55
CA ILE A 314 -11.16 26.91 -1.76
C ILE A 314 -11.33 26.07 -3.02
N ASN A 315 -12.12 25.01 -2.92
CA ASN A 315 -12.37 24.05 -3.99
C ASN A 315 -13.83 23.56 -3.96
N GLU A 316 -14.21 22.73 -4.95
CA GLU A 316 -15.58 22.26 -5.14
C GLU A 316 -16.12 21.48 -3.93
N SER A 317 -15.24 20.76 -3.23
CA SER A 317 -15.65 19.94 -2.08
C SER A 317 -15.79 20.78 -0.81
N ASN A 318 -14.86 21.68 -0.55
CA ASN A 318 -14.91 22.49 0.68
C ASN A 318 -15.87 23.69 0.57
N ALA A 319 -16.40 23.97 -0.63
CA ALA A 319 -17.51 24.88 -0.80
C ALA A 319 -18.78 24.44 -0.04
N PHE A 320 -18.87 23.16 0.36
CA PHE A 320 -19.95 22.62 1.20
C PHE A 320 -19.61 22.61 2.69
N ALA A 321 -18.41 23.03 3.07
CA ALA A 321 -17.97 22.98 4.47
C ALA A 321 -18.64 24.07 5.31
N ASP A 322 -19.00 23.71 6.55
CA ASP A 322 -19.47 24.67 7.56
C ASP A 322 -18.32 25.56 8.07
N TYR A 323 -17.10 24.97 8.09
CA TYR A 323 -15.87 25.65 8.49
C TYR A 323 -14.75 25.30 7.53
N VAL A 324 -14.03 26.33 7.08
CA VAL A 324 -12.77 26.17 6.35
C VAL A 324 -11.63 26.71 7.20
N VAL A 325 -10.75 25.83 7.59
CA VAL A 325 -9.52 26.15 8.34
C VAL A 325 -8.40 26.33 7.34
N PRO A 326 -7.72 27.47 7.27
CA PRO A 326 -6.59 27.63 6.37
C PRO A 326 -5.46 26.67 6.75
N ASP A 327 -4.81 26.09 5.77
CA ASP A 327 -3.66 25.21 5.98
C ASP A 327 -2.40 25.82 5.37
N SER A 328 -1.24 25.33 5.82
CA SER A 328 0.06 25.78 5.33
C SER A 328 0.39 25.15 3.98
N LEU A 329 1.11 25.89 3.14
CA LEU A 329 1.69 25.36 1.92
C LEU A 329 2.93 24.50 2.23
N MET A 330 3.37 23.74 1.20
CA MET A 330 4.46 22.79 1.36
C MET A 330 5.75 23.38 1.94
N TYR A 331 6.12 24.59 1.53
CA TYR A 331 7.35 25.27 2.00
C TYR A 331 7.21 25.93 3.37
N GLU A 332 5.98 25.96 3.91
CA GLU A 332 5.63 26.60 5.18
C GLU A 332 5.37 25.56 6.29
N SER A 333 5.48 24.27 6.00
CA SER A 333 5.03 23.20 6.90
C SER A 333 6.09 22.13 7.16
N TRP A 334 5.89 21.40 8.26
CA TRP A 334 6.68 20.22 8.63
C TRP A 334 6.19 18.98 7.88
N GLY A 335 7.07 17.98 7.73
CA GLY A 335 6.67 16.68 7.23
C GLY A 335 7.81 15.71 7.05
N TRP A 336 7.47 14.43 7.14
CA TRP A 336 8.31 13.31 6.74
C TRP A 336 7.59 12.55 5.64
N VAL A 337 8.29 12.28 4.54
CA VAL A 337 7.70 11.61 3.38
C VAL A 337 8.53 10.38 3.04
N ALA A 338 7.94 9.21 3.25
CA ALA A 338 8.55 7.94 2.87
C ALA A 338 8.59 7.77 1.36
N ALA A 339 9.65 7.13 0.86
CA ALA A 339 9.65 6.63 -0.50
C ALA A 339 8.57 5.55 -0.67
N TRP A 340 8.05 5.42 -1.87
CA TRP A 340 7.11 4.36 -2.21
C TRP A 340 7.79 3.01 -2.26
N ASN A 341 7.05 1.93 -1.99
CA ASN A 341 7.59 0.58 -1.97
C ASN A 341 8.13 0.10 -3.32
N GLY A 342 7.81 0.75 -4.42
CA GLY A 342 8.31 0.41 -5.75
C GLY A 342 9.72 0.94 -6.08
N VAL A 343 10.43 1.55 -5.12
CA VAL A 343 11.80 2.01 -5.29
C VAL A 343 12.80 1.07 -4.61
N PRO A 344 14.04 0.92 -5.11
CA PRO A 344 14.98 -0.08 -4.59
C PRO A 344 15.58 0.28 -3.23
N THR A 345 15.53 1.55 -2.82
CA THR A 345 16.15 2.04 -1.59
C THR A 345 15.13 2.57 -0.60
N LYS A 346 15.41 2.44 0.69
CA LYS A 346 14.63 3.16 1.71
C LYS A 346 15.01 4.63 1.70
N ALA A 347 13.99 5.49 1.71
CA ALA A 347 14.18 6.93 1.82
C ALA A 347 13.05 7.55 2.66
N MET A 348 13.42 8.53 3.49
CA MET A 348 12.52 9.35 4.24
C MET A 348 12.95 10.80 4.06
N SER A 349 12.25 11.55 3.20
CA SER A 349 12.53 12.95 2.96
C SER A 349 12.05 13.80 4.12
N ALA A 350 12.84 14.80 4.50
CA ALA A 350 12.51 15.80 5.50
C ALA A 350 11.94 17.06 4.85
N ARG A 351 10.90 17.59 5.43
CA ARG A 351 10.35 18.90 5.13
C ARG A 351 10.22 19.72 6.43
N TRP A 352 10.62 20.97 6.38
CA TRP A 352 10.49 21.92 7.47
C TRP A 352 10.17 23.30 6.89
N PRO A 353 9.57 24.24 7.68
CA PRO A 353 9.19 25.55 7.17
C PRO A 353 10.42 26.35 6.73
N VAL A 354 10.74 26.33 5.42
CA VAL A 354 11.85 27.13 4.85
C VAL A 354 11.43 28.57 4.59
N ILE A 355 10.12 28.81 4.53
CA ILE A 355 9.49 30.13 4.45
C ILE A 355 8.63 30.31 5.70
N GLU A 356 8.63 31.51 6.27
CA GLU A 356 7.74 31.84 7.38
C GLU A 356 6.28 31.77 6.90
N PRO A 357 5.42 30.96 7.56
CA PRO A 357 4.02 30.88 7.20
C PRO A 357 3.32 32.23 7.27
N GLN A 358 2.63 32.60 6.18
CA GLN A 358 1.82 33.82 6.10
C GLN A 358 0.40 33.61 6.66
N ALA A 359 0.08 32.41 7.12
CA ALA A 359 -1.21 32.07 7.72
C ALA A 359 -1.49 32.86 9.00
N THR A 360 -2.77 32.97 9.36
CA THR A 360 -3.19 33.47 10.67
C THR A 360 -2.49 32.68 11.78
N LYS A 361 -2.07 33.35 12.82
CA LYS A 361 -1.42 32.72 13.97
C LYS A 361 -2.41 32.44 15.09
N THR A 362 -2.18 31.35 15.81
CA THR A 362 -2.88 31.05 17.06
C THR A 362 -2.48 32.07 18.15
N PRO A 363 -3.22 32.16 19.28
CA PRO A 363 -2.84 33.01 20.39
C PRO A 363 -1.42 32.77 20.91
N GLU A 364 -0.92 31.53 20.77
CA GLU A 364 0.43 31.11 21.18
C GLU A 364 1.50 31.46 20.13
N GLY A 365 1.11 32.02 18.99
CA GLY A 365 2.00 32.45 17.91
C GLY A 365 2.35 31.42 16.85
N HIS A 366 1.72 30.24 16.87
CA HIS A 366 1.90 29.22 15.85
C HIS A 366 1.01 29.50 14.63
N ALA A 367 1.50 29.18 13.44
CA ALA A 367 0.68 29.24 12.23
C ALA A 367 -0.53 28.32 12.35
N VAL A 368 -1.70 28.81 11.96
CA VAL A 368 -2.89 27.95 11.83
C VAL A 368 -2.69 27.02 10.64
N GLY A 369 -2.94 25.75 10.86
CA GLY A 369 -2.81 24.68 9.89
C GLY A 369 -3.38 23.39 10.44
N MET A 370 -3.19 22.30 9.73
CA MET A 370 -3.73 20.99 10.08
C MET A 370 -3.32 20.56 11.48
N GLU A 371 -2.04 20.60 11.81
CA GLU A 371 -1.53 20.12 13.10
C GLU A 371 -2.03 20.97 14.27
N THR A 372 -1.95 22.31 14.15
CA THR A 372 -2.40 23.21 15.21
C THR A 372 -3.90 23.11 15.41
N PHE A 373 -4.69 22.93 14.32
CA PHE A 373 -6.12 22.69 14.40
C PHE A 373 -6.44 21.41 15.17
N PHE A 374 -5.82 20.26 14.80
CA PHE A 374 -6.11 18.99 15.46
C PHE A 374 -5.62 18.96 16.91
N ILE A 375 -4.45 19.54 17.22
CA ILE A 375 -3.98 19.64 18.60
C ILE A 375 -4.95 20.48 19.44
N ALA A 376 -5.40 21.62 18.93
CA ALA A 376 -6.35 22.49 19.64
C ALA A 376 -7.72 21.80 19.82
N LEU A 377 -8.24 21.14 18.78
CA LEU A 377 -9.49 20.39 18.83
C LEU A 377 -9.42 19.25 19.85
N ALA A 378 -8.36 18.47 19.83
CA ALA A 378 -8.16 17.36 20.76
C ALA A 378 -8.07 17.84 22.22
N LYS A 379 -7.36 18.93 22.46
CA LYS A 379 -7.27 19.56 23.80
C LYS A 379 -8.63 20.10 24.25
N ALA A 380 -9.39 20.77 23.38
CA ALA A 380 -10.73 21.25 23.68
C ALA A 380 -11.70 20.12 24.02
N MET A 381 -11.58 18.98 23.32
CA MET A 381 -12.34 17.75 23.57
C MET A 381 -11.82 16.93 24.76
N LYS A 382 -10.71 17.34 25.38
CA LYS A 382 -10.03 16.63 26.47
C LYS A 382 -9.66 15.18 26.08
N LEU A 383 -9.24 14.98 24.83
CA LEU A 383 -8.79 13.68 24.36
C LEU A 383 -7.43 13.33 24.97
N PRO A 384 -7.20 12.05 25.35
CA PRO A 384 -5.89 11.60 25.81
C PRO A 384 -4.84 11.68 24.69
N GLY A 385 -3.55 11.71 25.05
CA GLY A 385 -2.44 11.73 24.09
C GLY A 385 -2.08 13.12 23.55
N PHE A 386 -2.59 14.19 24.14
CA PHE A 386 -2.27 15.58 23.84
C PHE A 386 -1.95 16.36 25.11
N GLY A 387 -1.26 17.49 24.98
CA GLY A 387 -0.84 18.31 26.12
C GLY A 387 0.53 17.86 26.66
N GLU A 388 0.77 18.04 27.98
CA GLU A 388 2.11 17.97 28.59
C GLU A 388 2.69 16.54 28.65
N ASN A 389 1.84 15.50 28.78
CA ASN A 389 2.27 14.12 29.01
C ASN A 389 1.75 13.21 27.87
N ALA A 390 2.00 13.58 26.64
CA ALA A 390 1.41 12.97 25.47
C ALA A 390 2.29 11.89 24.82
N ILE A 391 3.57 12.17 24.67
CA ILE A 391 4.55 11.32 24.00
C ILE A 391 5.43 10.66 25.06
N SER A 392 5.72 9.37 24.95
CA SER A 392 6.65 8.67 25.86
C SER A 392 7.91 8.22 25.13
N ASP A 393 9.03 8.13 25.86
CA ASP A 393 10.22 7.41 25.41
C ASP A 393 10.20 5.93 25.88
N PRO A 394 11.17 5.10 25.45
CA PRO A 394 11.25 3.70 25.88
C PRO A 394 11.43 3.53 27.39
N GLU A 395 11.99 4.51 28.09
CA GLU A 395 12.18 4.52 29.53
C GLU A 395 10.91 4.94 30.29
N GLY A 396 9.86 5.33 29.57
CA GLY A 396 8.57 5.73 30.14
C GLY A 396 8.49 7.21 30.58
N LYS A 397 9.51 8.01 30.30
CA LYS A 397 9.45 9.47 30.50
C LYS A 397 8.50 10.07 29.47
N THR A 398 7.72 11.05 29.89
CA THR A 398 6.71 11.70 29.04
C THR A 398 7.15 13.09 28.57
N TYR A 399 6.64 13.47 27.41
CA TYR A 399 6.93 14.72 26.71
C TYR A 399 5.64 15.33 26.15
N PRO A 400 5.62 16.65 25.91
CA PRO A 400 4.44 17.33 25.42
C PRO A 400 4.14 17.01 23.94
N LEU A 401 2.86 17.15 23.59
CA LEU A 401 2.35 17.34 22.24
C LEU A 401 1.45 18.58 22.23
N ASN A 402 2.06 19.74 22.12
CA ASN A 402 1.40 21.04 22.09
C ASN A 402 1.60 21.77 20.77
N THR A 403 2.63 21.41 20.01
CA THR A 403 3.03 22.05 18.77
C THR A 403 3.39 21.03 17.70
N PRO A 404 3.39 21.39 16.40
CA PRO A 404 3.86 20.51 15.34
C PRO A 404 5.28 20.00 15.54
N GLU A 405 6.17 20.85 16.05
CA GLU A 405 7.56 20.53 16.34
C GLU A 405 7.69 19.41 17.38
N ASP A 406 6.77 19.34 18.34
CA ASP A 406 6.75 18.27 19.35
C ASP A 406 6.63 16.88 18.71
N TRP A 407 5.89 16.78 17.62
CA TRP A 407 5.74 15.54 16.86
C TRP A 407 6.87 15.33 15.86
N TYR A 408 7.08 16.29 14.96
CA TYR A 408 7.97 16.12 13.82
C TYR A 408 9.44 15.99 14.21
N LEU A 409 9.91 16.73 15.21
CA LEU A 409 11.29 16.64 15.65
C LEU A 409 11.57 15.31 16.37
N ARG A 410 10.61 14.82 17.16
CA ARG A 410 10.74 13.49 17.80
C ARG A 410 10.63 12.35 16.79
N GLY A 411 9.80 12.49 15.77
CA GLY A 411 9.81 11.61 14.60
C GLY A 411 11.17 11.61 13.91
N GLY A 412 11.77 12.79 13.74
CA GLY A 412 13.14 12.94 13.24
C GLY A 412 14.18 12.22 14.10
N ALA A 413 14.06 12.27 15.43
CA ALA A 413 14.93 11.52 16.32
C ALA A 413 14.78 9.99 16.12
N ASN A 414 13.54 9.49 15.94
CA ASN A 414 13.34 8.08 15.59
C ASN A 414 14.04 7.73 14.28
N ILE A 415 13.83 8.52 13.22
CA ILE A 415 14.46 8.30 11.92
C ILE A 415 15.99 8.29 12.04
N ALA A 416 16.56 9.18 12.82
CA ALA A 416 18.01 9.30 12.98
C ALA A 416 18.65 8.06 13.62
N TRP A 417 17.94 7.35 14.50
CA TRP A 417 18.44 6.16 15.20
C TRP A 417 17.97 4.82 14.60
N LEU A 418 17.17 4.82 13.55
CA LEU A 418 16.79 3.57 12.88
C LEU A 418 17.97 2.96 12.13
N GLY A 419 17.95 1.60 11.97
CA GLY A 419 19.00 0.86 11.27
C GLY A 419 20.13 0.42 12.18
N LYS A 420 21.24 -0.03 11.60
CA LYS A 420 22.41 -0.56 12.35
C LYS A 420 23.13 0.53 13.14
N GLU A 421 23.27 1.69 12.52
CA GLU A 421 23.94 2.85 13.10
C GLU A 421 23.08 4.11 12.99
N PRO A 422 23.14 5.00 13.99
CA PRO A 422 22.55 6.31 13.86
C PRO A 422 23.18 7.12 12.72
N VAL A 423 22.46 8.11 12.22
CA VAL A 423 23.03 9.04 11.22
C VAL A 423 24.19 9.85 11.82
N ALA A 424 25.02 10.43 10.96
CA ALA A 424 26.09 11.33 11.37
C ALA A 424 25.54 12.58 12.09
N ASP A 425 26.40 13.30 12.77
CA ASP A 425 26.09 14.62 13.28
C ASP A 425 26.19 15.67 12.15
N ALA A 426 25.33 16.67 12.15
CA ALA A 426 25.44 17.78 11.22
C ALA A 426 26.71 18.59 11.49
N SER A 427 27.44 18.98 10.46
CA SER A 427 28.50 19.97 10.56
C SER A 427 27.90 21.38 10.71
N ASP A 428 28.69 22.31 11.27
CA ASP A 428 28.27 23.72 11.30
C ASP A 428 28.08 24.29 9.89
N GLU A 429 28.86 23.85 8.93
CA GLU A 429 28.73 24.23 7.52
C GLU A 429 27.37 23.77 6.96
N ASP A 430 26.98 22.53 7.17
CA ASP A 430 25.68 22.00 6.72
C ASP A 430 24.52 22.79 7.34
N ILE A 431 24.61 23.10 8.62
CA ILE A 431 23.57 23.84 9.36
C ILE A 431 23.42 25.26 8.81
N ILE A 432 24.52 25.95 8.54
CA ILE A 432 24.53 27.33 8.01
C ILE A 432 24.04 27.36 6.57
N LEU A 433 24.59 26.52 5.69
CA LEU A 433 24.24 26.50 4.28
C LEU A 433 22.78 26.11 4.01
N SER A 434 22.22 25.23 4.83
CA SER A 434 20.82 24.81 4.71
C SER A 434 19.82 25.78 5.36
N GLY A 435 20.29 26.73 6.19
CA GLY A 435 19.45 27.61 6.98
C GLY A 435 18.79 26.94 8.20
N VAL A 436 19.13 25.68 8.51
CA VAL A 436 18.64 24.94 9.70
C VAL A 436 19.06 25.65 11.00
N GLU A 437 20.07 26.52 10.94
CA GLU A 437 20.51 27.32 12.10
C GLU A 437 19.36 28.05 12.79
N ARG A 438 18.40 28.57 12.05
CA ARG A 438 17.22 29.26 12.61
C ARG A 438 16.34 28.36 13.47
N LEU A 439 16.43 27.04 13.32
CA LEU A 439 15.71 26.06 14.12
C LEU A 439 16.41 25.70 15.44
N ARG A 440 17.64 26.21 15.70
CA ARG A 440 18.40 25.89 16.93
C ARG A 440 17.59 26.07 18.21
N PRO A 441 16.79 27.14 18.39
CA PRO A 441 16.00 27.31 19.63
C PRO A 441 14.97 26.19 19.82
N VAL A 442 14.23 25.82 18.76
CA VAL A 442 13.19 24.80 18.87
C VAL A 442 13.78 23.40 18.97
N LEU A 443 14.89 23.10 18.28
CA LEU A 443 15.63 21.85 18.45
C LEU A 443 16.07 21.65 19.91
N LYS A 444 16.66 22.67 20.51
CA LYS A 444 17.09 22.63 21.92
C LYS A 444 15.93 22.50 22.92
N LYS A 445 14.77 23.11 22.61
CA LYS A 445 13.57 23.03 23.44
C LYS A 445 12.92 21.64 23.41
N THR A 446 12.96 20.98 22.25
CA THR A 446 12.13 19.80 21.97
C THR A 446 12.88 18.48 22.12
N LEU A 447 14.16 18.45 21.80
CA LEU A 447 14.98 17.26 21.71
C LEU A 447 15.94 17.10 22.89
N LYS A 448 16.37 15.86 23.16
CA LYS A 448 17.47 15.55 24.05
C LYS A 448 18.78 16.06 23.45
N PRO A 449 19.78 16.47 24.28
CA PRO A 449 21.04 17.06 23.77
C PRO A 449 21.73 16.22 22.68
N GLU A 450 21.77 14.90 22.84
CA GLU A 450 22.39 13.98 21.92
C GLU A 450 21.64 13.81 20.60
N GLU A 451 20.39 14.25 20.53
CA GLU A 451 19.53 14.14 19.34
C GLU A 451 19.67 15.35 18.41
N ILE A 452 20.05 16.49 18.95
CA ILE A 452 20.02 17.78 18.24
C ILE A 452 20.86 17.74 16.96
N ALA A 453 22.13 17.33 17.05
CA ALA A 453 23.02 17.30 15.90
C ALA A 453 22.58 16.29 14.81
N LYS A 454 22.01 15.16 15.23
CA LYS A 454 21.53 14.12 14.30
C LYS A 454 20.23 14.52 13.60
N VAL A 455 19.29 15.12 14.31
CA VAL A 455 18.08 15.66 13.67
C VAL A 455 18.42 16.83 12.76
N ALA A 456 19.34 17.72 13.17
CA ALA A 456 19.85 18.78 12.31
C ALA A 456 20.49 18.22 11.02
N PHE A 457 21.21 17.09 11.10
CA PHE A 457 21.74 16.40 9.91
C PHE A 457 20.63 15.99 8.94
N LEU A 458 19.55 15.37 9.43
CA LEU A 458 18.42 15.00 8.58
C LEU A 458 17.78 16.20 7.90
N LEU A 459 17.58 17.29 8.65
CA LEU A 459 16.95 18.49 8.13
C LEU A 459 17.83 19.22 7.10
N SER A 460 19.15 19.27 7.33
CA SER A 460 20.10 19.91 6.42
C SER A 460 20.33 19.10 5.13
N ARG A 461 20.21 17.78 5.18
CA ARG A 461 20.36 16.88 4.04
C ARG A 461 19.06 16.55 3.33
N GLY A 462 17.94 17.08 3.80
CA GLY A 462 16.62 16.83 3.24
C GLY A 462 16.07 15.43 3.53
N GLY A 463 16.65 14.71 4.52
CA GLY A 463 16.15 13.41 4.95
C GLY A 463 17.20 12.36 5.26
N ARG A 464 16.74 11.10 5.35
CA ARG A 464 17.59 9.90 5.46
C ARG A 464 17.43 9.03 4.23
N TYR A 465 18.53 8.65 3.63
CA TYR A 465 18.57 7.86 2.41
C TYR A 465 19.44 6.64 2.62
N GLN A 466 18.94 5.48 2.23
CA GLN A 466 19.73 4.25 2.18
C GLN A 466 20.72 4.34 1.03
N SER A 467 21.94 3.85 1.23
CA SER A 467 22.90 3.71 0.14
C SER A 467 22.36 2.76 -0.94
N GLY A 468 22.62 3.06 -2.21
CA GLY A 468 22.30 2.14 -3.31
C GLY A 468 22.96 0.77 -3.18
N LYS A 469 24.11 0.69 -2.50
CA LYS A 469 24.79 -0.58 -2.20
C LYS A 469 24.00 -1.46 -1.23
N ASP A 470 23.28 -0.84 -0.29
CA ASP A 470 22.49 -1.56 0.74
C ASP A 470 21.08 -1.93 0.24
N ALA A 471 20.71 -1.53 -0.98
CA ALA A 471 19.41 -1.82 -1.55
C ALA A 471 19.29 -3.24 -2.10
N TYR A 472 20.41 -3.82 -2.44
CA TYR A 472 20.52 -5.16 -3.00
C TYR A 472 21.51 -5.94 -2.14
N ASP A 473 21.19 -7.20 -1.86
CA ASP A 473 22.19 -8.12 -1.34
C ASP A 473 23.25 -8.27 -2.45
N GLU A 474 24.41 -7.68 -2.24
CA GLU A 474 25.58 -7.93 -3.11
C GLU A 474 26.04 -9.35 -2.80
N GLU A 475 25.83 -10.26 -3.73
CA GLU A 475 26.56 -11.51 -3.84
C GLU A 475 27.91 -11.27 -4.53
#